data_ea8e24e93bf062ad535c0ef13918010b
#
_entry.id   ea8e24e93bf062ad535c0ef13918010b
#
_cell.length_a   1.000
_cell.length_b   1.000
_cell.length_c   1.000
_cell.angle_alpha   90.00
_cell.angle_beta   90.00
_cell.angle_gamma   90.00
#
_symmetry.space_group_name_H-M   'P 1'
#
loop_
_entity.id
_entity.type
_entity.pdbx_description
1 polymer ?
#
loop_
_entity_poly.entity_id
_entity_poly.type
_entity_poly.pdbx_seq_one_letter_code
_entity_poly.pdbx_strand_id
1 'polypeptide(L)'
;SLEIFAAAGLSRLRARSIALTQALQAEIDSLPAGEATIISPRDPGARGAQLSVRIRGNRERGRRVHQALGARGVVCDWREPDVLRFAPVPLYNTFDEVRSCGRALREVLAETP
;
A
#
# COMPACT_ATOMS: atom_id res chain seq x y z
N SER A 1 -21.87 -7.45 -26.80
CA SER A 1 -20.69 -7.15 -27.61
C SER A 1 -19.44 -7.20 -26.78
N LEU A 2 -18.30 -7.34 -27.45
CA LEU A 2 -16.98 -7.35 -26.78
C LEU A 2 -16.74 -6.06 -25.99
N GLU A 3 -17.20 -4.93 -26.51
CA GLU A 3 -17.03 -3.64 -25.84
C GLU A 3 -17.77 -3.61 -24.49
N ILE A 4 -18.99 -4.16 -24.45
CA ILE A 4 -19.76 -4.22 -23.20
C ILE A 4 -19.07 -5.13 -22.19
N PHE A 5 -18.57 -6.29 -22.63
CA PHE A 5 -17.83 -7.19 -21.74
C PHE A 5 -16.54 -6.54 -21.23
N ALA A 6 -15.80 -5.86 -22.11
CA ALA A 6 -14.56 -5.17 -21.73
C ALA A 6 -14.87 -4.06 -20.70
N ALA A 7 -15.91 -3.26 -20.93
CA ALA A 7 -16.30 -2.20 -20.00
C ALA A 7 -16.69 -2.77 -18.63
N ALA A 8 -17.49 -3.85 -18.60
CA ALA A 8 -17.88 -4.51 -17.35
C ALA A 8 -16.66 -5.08 -16.62
N GLY A 9 -15.70 -5.68 -17.36
CA GLY A 9 -14.47 -6.20 -16.78
C GLY A 9 -13.61 -5.10 -16.19
N LEU A 10 -13.45 -3.97 -16.86
CA LEU A 10 -12.71 -2.81 -16.37
C LEU A 10 -13.36 -2.23 -15.12
N SER A 11 -14.69 -2.13 -15.09
CA SER A 11 -15.42 -1.65 -13.91
C SER A 11 -15.17 -2.54 -12.70
N ARG A 12 -15.19 -3.87 -12.88
CA ARG A 12 -14.90 -4.81 -11.80
C ARG A 12 -13.47 -4.71 -11.31
N LEU A 13 -12.51 -4.57 -12.21
CA LEU A 13 -11.09 -4.40 -11.86
C LEU A 13 -10.89 -3.11 -11.08
N ARG A 14 -11.54 -2.03 -11.50
CA ARG A 14 -11.45 -0.75 -10.79
C ARG A 14 -12.06 -0.86 -9.40
N ALA A 15 -13.23 -1.47 -9.27
CA ALA A 15 -13.89 -1.66 -7.97
C ALA A 15 -13.01 -2.49 -7.05
N ARG A 16 -12.39 -3.56 -7.55
CA ARG A 16 -11.49 -4.40 -6.77
C ARG A 16 -10.22 -3.64 -6.38
N SER A 17 -9.68 -2.85 -7.29
CA SER A 17 -8.51 -2.01 -7.01
C SER A 17 -8.79 -1.03 -5.88
N ILE A 18 -9.94 -0.37 -5.92
CA ILE A 18 -10.38 0.55 -4.87
C ILE A 18 -10.51 -0.21 -3.54
N ALA A 19 -11.16 -1.37 -3.55
CA ALA A 19 -11.38 -2.17 -2.35
C ALA A 19 -10.06 -2.65 -1.73
N LEU A 20 -9.12 -3.12 -2.55
CA LEU A 20 -7.79 -3.55 -2.07
C LEU A 20 -7.02 -2.37 -1.48
N THR A 21 -7.08 -1.22 -2.13
CA THR A 21 -6.38 -0.02 -1.67
C THR A 21 -6.98 0.50 -0.36
N GLN A 22 -8.31 0.45 -0.22
CA GLN A 22 -8.98 0.80 1.03
C GLN A 22 -8.64 -0.17 2.16
N ALA A 23 -8.53 -1.46 1.86
CA ALA A 23 -8.11 -2.45 2.84
C ALA A 23 -6.68 -2.18 3.32
N LEU A 24 -5.78 -1.83 2.41
CA LEU A 24 -4.40 -1.46 2.76
C LEU A 24 -4.39 -0.18 3.60
N GLN A 25 -5.19 0.81 3.25
CA GLN A 25 -5.33 2.03 4.04
C GLN A 25 -5.74 1.72 5.47
N ALA A 26 -6.71 0.82 5.66
CA ALA A 26 -7.15 0.40 6.99
C ALA A 26 -6.02 -0.27 7.78
N GLU A 27 -5.22 -1.11 7.12
CA GLU A 27 -4.06 -1.74 7.75
C GLU A 27 -3.05 -0.69 8.22
N ILE A 28 -2.77 0.31 7.38
CA ILE A 28 -1.83 1.38 7.72
C ILE A 28 -2.39 2.26 8.83
N ASP A 29 -3.69 2.57 8.80
CA ASP A 29 -4.34 3.35 9.86
C ASP A 29 -4.30 2.63 11.22
N SER A 30 -4.19 1.31 11.23
CA SER A 30 -4.12 0.52 12.45
C SER A 30 -2.71 0.42 13.06
N LEU A 31 -1.70 0.96 12.38
CA LEU A 31 -0.33 0.96 12.89
C LEU A 31 -0.20 1.90 14.10
N PRO A 32 0.83 1.71 14.96
CA PRO A 32 1.06 2.64 16.06
C PRO A 32 1.12 4.08 15.60
N ALA A 33 0.53 4.98 16.39
CA ALA A 33 0.41 6.39 16.03
C ALA A 33 1.78 7.01 15.73
N GLY A 34 1.86 7.77 14.64
CA GLY A 34 3.06 8.49 14.24
C GLY A 34 4.09 7.68 13.47
N GLU A 35 3.95 6.35 13.37
CA GLU A 35 4.93 5.52 12.66
C GLU A 35 4.84 5.65 11.14
N ALA A 36 3.64 5.76 10.62
CA ALA A 36 3.41 5.87 9.19
C ALA A 36 2.23 6.81 8.93
N THR A 37 2.38 7.70 7.96
CA THR A 37 1.35 8.69 7.62
C THR A 37 1.00 8.57 6.15
N ILE A 38 -0.27 8.36 5.84
CA ILE A 38 -0.75 8.35 4.46
C ILE A 38 -0.75 9.78 3.95
N ILE A 39 -0.01 10.05 2.88
CA ILE A 39 0.08 11.37 2.26
C ILE A 39 -0.69 11.47 0.94
N SER A 40 -1.20 10.34 0.42
CA SER A 40 -2.12 10.36 -0.72
C SER A 40 -3.48 10.86 -0.29
N PRO A 41 -4.29 11.42 -1.23
CA PRO A 41 -5.69 11.72 -0.92
C PRO A 41 -6.42 10.46 -0.45
N ARG A 42 -7.31 10.62 0.53
CA ARG A 42 -8.09 9.48 1.05
C ARG A 42 -9.29 9.13 0.16
N ASP A 43 -9.72 10.08 -0.65
CA ASP A 43 -10.79 9.83 -1.62
C ASP A 43 -10.27 8.94 -2.75
N PRO A 44 -10.85 7.74 -2.95
CA PRO A 44 -10.42 6.84 -4.02
C PRO A 44 -10.42 7.46 -5.40
N GLY A 45 -11.33 8.38 -5.66
CA GLY A 45 -11.40 9.08 -6.95
C GLY A 45 -10.22 10.00 -7.20
N ALA A 46 -9.60 10.54 -6.13
CA ALA A 46 -8.48 11.46 -6.23
C ALA A 46 -7.12 10.78 -6.23
N ARG A 47 -6.99 9.60 -5.59
CA ARG A 47 -5.68 8.91 -5.47
C ARG A 47 -5.47 7.80 -6.49
N GLY A 48 -6.54 7.32 -7.13
CA GLY A 48 -6.46 6.11 -7.95
C GLY A 48 -6.19 4.87 -7.09
N ALA A 49 -5.35 3.96 -7.58
CA ALA A 49 -5.06 2.68 -6.95
C ALA A 49 -3.72 2.67 -6.20
N GLN A 50 -3.23 3.82 -5.76
CA GLN A 50 -1.94 3.93 -5.08
C GLN A 50 -2.09 4.58 -3.72
N LEU A 51 -1.25 4.13 -2.77
CA LEU A 51 -1.08 4.80 -1.48
C LEU A 51 0.38 5.18 -1.31
N SER A 52 0.61 6.45 -1.02
CA SER A 52 1.92 6.96 -0.64
C SER A 52 1.94 7.15 0.87
N VAL A 53 2.95 6.59 1.51
CA VAL A 53 3.03 6.52 2.97
C VAL A 53 4.39 7.06 3.41
N ARG A 54 4.37 8.08 4.26
CA ARG A 54 5.59 8.62 4.86
C ARG A 54 5.92 7.84 6.12
N ILE A 55 7.18 7.42 6.22
CA ILE A 55 7.69 6.67 7.37
C ILE A 55 8.38 7.63 8.34
N ARG A 56 8.08 7.48 9.63
CA ARG A 56 8.69 8.29 10.69
C ARG A 56 10.20 8.07 10.73
N GLY A 57 10.92 9.10 11.08
CA GLY A 57 12.37 9.08 11.23
C GLY A 57 13.07 9.77 10.08
N ASN A 58 14.33 9.42 9.86
CA ASN A 58 15.13 10.00 8.81
C ASN A 58 15.12 9.13 7.55
N ARG A 59 15.80 9.61 6.50
CA ARG A 59 15.93 8.91 5.23
C ARG A 59 16.52 7.51 5.39
N GLU A 60 17.49 7.36 6.25
CA GLU A 60 18.16 6.07 6.47
C GLU A 60 17.20 5.06 7.09
N ARG A 61 16.39 5.47 8.06
CA ARG A 61 15.37 4.59 8.65
C ARG A 61 14.36 4.15 7.59
N GLY A 62 13.87 5.07 6.79
CA GLY A 62 12.93 4.76 5.71
C GLY A 62 13.49 3.75 4.73
N ARG A 63 14.76 3.90 4.34
CA ARG A 63 15.42 2.95 3.45
C ARG A 63 15.56 1.57 4.08
N ARG A 64 15.89 1.50 5.38
CA ARG A 64 15.97 0.23 6.09
C ARG A 64 14.61 -0.46 6.16
N VAL A 65 13.55 0.30 6.40
CA VAL A 65 12.19 -0.22 6.37
C VAL A 65 11.85 -0.79 5.00
N HIS A 66 12.14 -0.06 3.95
CA HIS A 66 11.90 -0.51 2.57
C HIS A 66 12.66 -1.81 2.26
N GLN A 67 13.94 -1.88 2.63
CA GLN A 67 14.76 -3.07 2.42
C GLN A 67 14.23 -4.27 3.20
N ALA A 68 13.84 -4.07 4.45
CA ALA A 68 13.30 -5.13 5.29
C ALA A 68 11.96 -5.66 4.77
N LEU A 69 11.11 -4.78 4.23
CA LEU A 69 9.87 -5.19 3.59
C LEU A 69 10.15 -6.04 2.35
N GLY A 70 11.12 -5.63 1.53
CA GLY A 70 11.52 -6.40 0.35
C GLY A 70 12.02 -7.78 0.72
N ALA A 71 12.77 -7.91 1.81
CA ALA A 71 13.26 -9.20 2.31
C ALA A 71 12.12 -10.11 2.76
N ARG A 72 10.97 -9.55 3.13
CA ARG A 72 9.76 -10.31 3.48
C ARG A 72 8.83 -10.53 2.29
N GLY A 73 9.26 -10.16 1.08
CA GLY A 73 8.46 -10.34 -0.12
C GLY A 73 7.42 -9.25 -0.38
N VAL A 74 7.47 -8.15 0.35
CA VAL A 74 6.58 -7.02 0.12
C VAL A 74 7.18 -6.10 -0.92
N VAL A 75 6.54 -5.97 -2.07
CA VAL A 75 6.99 -5.14 -3.17
C VAL A 75 6.32 -3.77 -3.08
N CYS A 76 7.12 -2.74 -2.91
CA CYS A 76 6.66 -1.35 -2.95
C CYS A 76 7.80 -0.47 -3.46
N ASP A 77 7.45 0.70 -3.99
CA ASP A 77 8.44 1.65 -4.47
C ASP A 77 8.96 2.52 -3.33
N TRP A 78 10.23 2.86 -3.41
CA TRP A 78 10.86 3.84 -2.54
C TRP A 78 10.92 5.20 -3.22
N ARG A 79 10.48 6.24 -2.51
CA ARG A 79 10.60 7.63 -2.96
C ARG A 79 11.31 8.43 -1.89
N GLU A 80 12.38 9.10 -2.29
CA GLU A 80 13.14 9.95 -1.39
C GLU A 80 12.25 11.07 -0.83
N PRO A 81 12.42 11.49 0.40
CA PRO A 81 13.41 10.99 1.38
C PRO A 81 12.87 9.88 2.29
N ASP A 82 11.55 9.66 2.36
CA ASP A 82 10.95 8.83 3.41
C ASP A 82 9.61 8.21 3.01
N VAL A 83 9.33 8.08 1.73
CA VAL A 83 8.01 7.65 1.24
C VAL A 83 8.06 6.26 0.64
N LEU A 84 7.14 5.40 1.08
CA LEU A 84 6.84 4.12 0.45
C LEU A 84 5.57 4.26 -0.39
N ARG A 85 5.60 3.73 -1.60
CA ARG A 85 4.44 3.73 -2.49
C ARG A 85 3.94 2.33 -2.73
N PHE A 86 2.69 2.08 -2.40
CA PHE A 86 2.02 0.80 -2.57
C PHE A 86 0.97 0.89 -3.67
N ALA A 87 0.93 -0.12 -4.54
CA ALA A 87 -0.04 -0.19 -5.62
C ALA A 87 -0.58 -1.63 -5.74
N PRO A 88 -1.61 -1.98 -4.94
CA PRO A 88 -2.21 -3.32 -5.04
C PRO A 88 -2.78 -3.55 -6.44
N VAL A 89 -2.42 -4.68 -7.04
CA VAL A 89 -2.83 -5.04 -8.40
C VAL A 89 -4.00 -6.00 -8.32
N PRO A 90 -5.20 -5.64 -8.83
CA PRO A 90 -6.42 -6.43 -8.63
C PRO A 90 -6.40 -7.80 -9.28
N LEU A 91 -5.54 -8.03 -10.30
CA LEU A 91 -5.40 -9.33 -10.96
C LEU A 91 -4.52 -10.31 -10.17
N TYR A 92 -3.61 -9.80 -9.34
CA TYR A 92 -2.59 -10.62 -8.67
C TYR A 92 -2.65 -10.55 -7.16
N ASN A 93 -3.15 -9.46 -6.59
CA ASN A 93 -3.20 -9.31 -5.15
C ASN A 93 -4.54 -9.75 -4.59
N THR A 94 -4.50 -10.28 -3.37
CA THR A 94 -5.68 -10.69 -2.61
C THR A 94 -5.79 -9.87 -1.33
N PHE A 95 -6.97 -9.93 -0.68
CA PHE A 95 -7.15 -9.29 0.62
C PHE A 95 -6.26 -9.91 1.70
N ASP A 96 -5.99 -11.22 1.60
CA ASP A 96 -5.07 -11.89 2.52
C ASP A 96 -3.65 -11.37 2.37
N GLU A 97 -3.21 -11.11 1.13
CA GLU A 97 -1.90 -10.52 0.87
C GLU A 97 -1.82 -9.08 1.40
N VAL A 98 -2.90 -8.31 1.29
CA VAL A 98 -2.96 -6.96 1.85
C VAL A 98 -2.83 -7.02 3.38
N ARG A 99 -3.51 -7.95 4.04
CA ARG A 99 -3.38 -8.14 5.49
C ARG A 99 -1.96 -8.56 5.87
N SER A 100 -1.36 -9.45 5.10
CA SER A 100 0.03 -9.88 5.31
C SER A 100 1.00 -8.71 5.15
N CYS A 101 0.76 -7.84 4.18
CA CYS A 101 1.54 -6.62 3.99
C CYS A 101 1.44 -5.71 5.22
N GLY A 102 0.23 -5.51 5.74
CA GLY A 102 0.01 -4.71 6.94
C GLY A 102 0.74 -5.28 8.15
N ARG A 103 0.70 -6.59 8.31
CA ARG A 103 1.41 -7.29 9.39
C ARG A 103 2.92 -7.12 9.25
N ALA A 104 3.45 -7.33 8.05
CA ALA A 104 4.87 -7.17 7.77
C ALA A 104 5.33 -5.73 8.07
N LEU A 105 4.55 -4.75 7.67
CA LEU A 105 4.86 -3.35 7.93
C LEU A 105 4.89 -3.06 9.43
N ARG A 106 3.92 -3.58 10.18
CA ARG A 106 3.89 -3.43 11.65
C ARG A 106 5.15 -4.02 12.29
N GLU A 107 5.53 -5.23 11.91
CA GLU A 107 6.68 -5.93 12.47
C GLU A 107 7.99 -5.21 12.10
N VAL A 108 8.13 -4.81 10.84
CA VAL A 108 9.33 -4.10 10.37
C VAL A 108 9.49 -2.77 11.09
N LEU A 109 8.42 -2.00 11.26
CA LEU A 109 8.50 -0.73 11.97
C LEU A 109 8.89 -0.91 13.44
N ALA A 110 8.39 -1.97 14.08
CA ALA A 110 8.73 -2.28 15.47
C ALA A 110 10.20 -2.72 15.61
N GLU A 111 10.75 -3.37 14.59
CA GLU A 111 12.12 -3.90 14.61
C GLU A 111 13.16 -2.90 14.10
N THR A 112 12.73 -1.77 13.55
CA THR A 112 13.61 -0.75 12.96
C THR A 112 13.50 0.54 13.77
N PRO A 113 14.35 0.72 14.79
CA PRO A 113 14.28 1.93 15.61
C PRO A 113 14.67 3.21 14.88
#